data_f70d400e22fa454b4fa2c52c060664c8
#
_entry.id   f70d400e22fa454b4fa2c52c060664c8
#
_cell.length_a   1.000
_cell.length_b   1.000
_cell.length_c   1.000
_cell.angle_alpha   90.00
_cell.angle_beta   90.00
_cell.angle_gamma   90.00
#
_symmetry.space_group_name_H-M   'P 1'
#
loop_
_entity.id
_entity.type
_entity.pdbx_description
1 polymer ?
#
loop_
_entity_poly.entity_id
_entity_poly.type
_entity_poly.pdbx_seq_one_letter_code
_entity_poly.pdbx_strand_id
1 'polypeptide(L)'
;MQTTKHIILITGAPGTGKTTIISKVAEALKAQGYKTGGMTTRERCQGELRVGFQILDLATRKQGWLAHVNQSGGPRVGKYGVSLVDLDGIGASAIQEATKTADVIIIDEIGPMELSSQAFNQVVQ
;
A
#
# COMPACT_ATOMS: atom_id res chain seq x y z
N MET A 1 -8.95 -17.09 23.15
CA MET A 1 -7.51 -16.81 22.97
C MET A 1 -7.34 -15.53 22.18
N GLN A 2 -6.62 -14.57 22.73
CA GLN A 2 -6.38 -13.33 22.03
C GLN A 2 -5.23 -13.49 21.07
N THR A 3 -5.47 -13.09 19.82
CA THR A 3 -4.42 -13.03 18.83
C THR A 3 -3.86 -11.61 18.82
N THR A 4 -2.59 -11.46 19.10
CA THR A 4 -1.94 -10.17 19.05
C THR A 4 -1.58 -9.88 17.59
N LYS A 5 -2.08 -8.78 17.07
CA LYS A 5 -1.75 -8.32 15.73
C LYS A 5 -0.64 -7.29 15.80
N HIS A 6 0.27 -7.36 14.85
CA HIS A 6 1.37 -6.40 14.73
C HIS A 6 1.19 -5.59 13.46
N ILE A 7 1.37 -4.29 13.59
CA ILE A 7 1.32 -3.38 12.45
C ILE A 7 2.73 -2.90 12.19
N ILE A 8 3.21 -3.12 10.97
CA ILE A 8 4.51 -2.64 10.54
C ILE A 8 4.28 -1.53 9.52
N LEU A 9 4.68 -0.33 9.90
CA LEU A 9 4.59 0.83 9.02
C LEU A 9 6.00 1.18 8.57
N ILE A 10 6.20 1.16 7.26
CA ILE A 10 7.51 1.44 6.69
C ILE A 10 7.43 2.76 5.91
N THR A 11 8.29 3.68 6.28
CA THR A 11 8.39 4.98 5.61
C THR A 11 9.80 5.15 5.06
N GLY A 12 9.92 5.97 4.05
CA GLY A 12 11.21 6.27 3.47
C GLY A 12 11.07 6.87 2.09
N ALA A 13 12.14 7.47 1.60
CA ALA A 13 12.15 8.05 0.27
C ALA A 13 12.06 6.94 -0.80
N PRO A 14 11.38 7.20 -1.91
CA PRO A 14 11.37 6.26 -3.03
C PRO A 14 12.79 5.95 -3.52
N GLY A 15 13.01 4.72 -3.94
CA GLY A 15 14.30 4.30 -4.48
C GLY A 15 15.35 3.91 -3.45
N THR A 16 15.00 3.80 -2.18
CA THR A 16 15.95 3.44 -1.11
C THR A 16 16.03 1.94 -0.83
N GLY A 17 15.46 1.10 -1.71
CA GLY A 17 15.44 -0.33 -1.48
C GLY A 17 14.34 -0.80 -0.53
N LYS A 18 13.44 0.09 -0.16
CA LYS A 18 12.35 -0.18 0.78
C LYS A 18 11.48 -1.35 0.33
N THR A 19 11.11 -1.40 -0.94
CA THR A 19 10.28 -2.47 -1.50
C THR A 19 10.94 -3.84 -1.35
N THR A 20 12.26 -3.91 -1.56
CA THR A 20 13.01 -5.15 -1.41
C THR A 20 12.99 -5.62 0.04
N ILE A 21 13.17 -4.71 0.99
CA ILE A 21 13.13 -5.03 2.41
C ILE A 21 11.74 -5.56 2.80
N ILE A 22 10.68 -4.91 2.34
CA ILE A 22 9.31 -5.32 2.63
C ILE A 22 9.04 -6.72 2.08
N SER A 23 9.45 -7.00 0.86
CA SER A 23 9.26 -8.32 0.27
C SER A 23 9.96 -9.41 1.06
N LYS A 24 11.20 -9.15 1.50
CA LYS A 24 11.95 -10.10 2.31
C LYS A 24 11.31 -10.33 3.67
N VAL A 25 10.83 -9.27 4.32
CA VAL A 25 10.14 -9.40 5.61
C VAL A 25 8.88 -10.22 5.45
N ALA A 26 8.08 -9.95 4.42
CA ALA A 26 6.84 -10.69 4.18
C ALA A 26 7.11 -12.16 3.92
N GLU A 27 8.14 -12.49 3.13
CA GLU A 27 8.51 -13.88 2.87
C GLU A 27 8.99 -14.58 4.13
N ALA A 28 9.80 -13.91 4.94
CA ALA A 28 10.29 -14.48 6.18
C ALA A 28 9.16 -14.79 7.15
N LEU A 29 8.19 -13.89 7.26
CA LEU A 29 7.03 -14.09 8.13
C LEU A 29 6.16 -15.24 7.65
N LYS A 30 5.94 -15.35 6.35
CA LYS A 30 5.20 -16.48 5.78
C LYS A 30 5.90 -17.81 6.06
N ALA A 31 7.23 -17.83 5.93
CA ALA A 31 8.00 -19.03 6.21
C ALA A 31 7.89 -19.48 7.66
N GLN A 32 7.61 -18.56 8.57
CA GLN A 32 7.40 -18.86 10.00
C GLN A 32 5.95 -19.15 10.35
N GLY A 33 5.07 -19.20 9.35
CA GLY A 33 3.66 -19.53 9.55
C GLY A 33 2.75 -18.37 9.85
N TYR A 34 3.23 -17.14 9.78
CA TYR A 34 2.39 -15.96 9.98
C TYR A 34 1.63 -15.60 8.73
N LYS A 35 0.38 -15.16 8.91
CA LYS A 35 -0.41 -14.60 7.82
C LYS A 35 -0.10 -13.11 7.71
N THR A 36 0.27 -12.67 6.53
CA THR A 36 0.54 -11.26 6.28
C THR A 36 -0.52 -10.68 5.37
N GLY A 37 -0.80 -9.42 5.56
CA GLY A 37 -1.73 -8.65 4.74
C GLY A 37 -1.36 -7.20 4.76
N GLY A 38 -2.14 -6.37 4.07
CA GLY A 38 -1.89 -4.96 3.97
C GLY A 38 -1.57 -4.54 2.55
N MET A 39 -0.91 -3.40 2.41
CA MET A 39 -0.64 -2.84 1.09
C MET A 39 0.79 -2.34 0.99
N THR A 40 1.32 -2.40 -0.24
CA THR A 40 2.57 -1.75 -0.60
C THR A 40 2.35 -0.88 -1.82
N THR A 41 3.22 0.10 -2.01
CA THR A 41 3.23 0.94 -3.20
C THR A 41 4.55 0.79 -3.93
N ARG A 42 4.52 1.00 -5.24
CA ARG A 42 5.71 0.89 -6.08
C ARG A 42 5.72 2.00 -7.11
N GLU A 43 6.88 2.64 -7.29
CA GLU A 43 7.06 3.58 -8.37
C GLU A 43 6.97 2.88 -9.73
N ARG A 44 6.35 3.54 -10.69
CA ARG A 44 6.34 3.09 -12.07
C ARG A 44 6.93 4.18 -12.96
N CYS A 45 7.83 3.76 -13.82
CA CYS A 45 8.54 4.67 -14.71
C CYS A 45 8.34 4.27 -16.16
N GLN A 46 8.36 5.28 -17.03
CA GLN A 46 8.39 5.09 -18.47
C GLN A 46 9.73 5.65 -18.93
N GLY A 47 10.69 4.76 -19.19
CA GLY A 47 12.08 5.17 -19.37
C GLY A 47 12.64 5.71 -18.05
N GLU A 48 13.20 6.90 -18.08
CA GLU A 48 13.73 7.55 -16.87
C GLU A 48 12.69 8.41 -16.17
N LEU A 49 11.50 8.54 -16.74
CA LEU A 49 10.47 9.42 -16.21
C LEU A 49 9.49 8.64 -15.34
N ARG A 50 9.37 9.06 -14.08
CA ARG A 50 8.38 8.48 -13.16
C ARG A 50 6.99 8.95 -13.57
N VAL A 51 6.09 8.03 -13.86
CA VAL A 51 4.74 8.33 -14.32
C VAL A 51 3.66 8.06 -13.29
N GLY A 52 3.96 7.32 -12.23
CA GLY A 52 2.97 7.06 -11.21
C GLY A 52 3.41 6.06 -10.16
N PHE A 53 2.45 5.65 -9.36
CA PHE A 53 2.63 4.69 -8.27
C PHE A 53 1.54 3.65 -8.33
N GLN A 54 1.91 2.38 -8.19
CA GLN A 54 0.96 1.27 -8.13
C GLN A 54 0.74 0.85 -6.68
N ILE A 55 -0.47 0.36 -6.41
CA ILE A 55 -0.83 -0.26 -5.14
C ILE A 55 -0.88 -1.76 -5.34
N LEU A 56 -0.38 -2.51 -4.37
CA LEU A 56 -0.48 -3.95 -4.30
C LEU A 56 -1.13 -4.38 -2.99
N ASP A 57 -2.19 -5.18 -3.08
CA ASP A 57 -2.76 -5.88 -1.94
C ASP A 57 -1.90 -7.12 -1.67
N LEU A 58 -1.27 -7.18 -0.52
CA LEU A 58 -0.33 -8.26 -0.20
C LEU A 58 -1.00 -9.62 -0.05
N ALA A 59 -2.25 -9.67 0.37
CA ALA A 59 -2.95 -10.93 0.58
C ALA A 59 -3.48 -11.52 -0.72
N THR A 60 -4.11 -10.70 -1.57
CA THR A 60 -4.78 -11.14 -2.79
C THR A 60 -3.94 -10.97 -4.04
N ARG A 61 -2.88 -10.17 -3.96
CA ARG A 61 -2.05 -9.79 -5.10
C ARG A 61 -2.76 -8.90 -6.12
N LYS A 62 -3.90 -8.33 -5.76
CA LYS A 62 -4.55 -7.33 -6.60
C LYS A 62 -3.68 -6.10 -6.75
N GLN A 63 -3.64 -5.56 -7.96
CA GLN A 63 -2.85 -4.38 -8.28
C GLN A 63 -3.74 -3.30 -8.88
N GLY A 64 -3.36 -2.05 -8.62
CA GLY A 64 -4.03 -0.89 -9.20
C GLY A 64 -3.10 0.31 -9.16
N TRP A 65 -3.63 1.47 -9.51
CA TRP A 65 -2.89 2.71 -9.50
C TRP A 65 -3.25 3.53 -8.26
N LEU A 66 -2.24 3.90 -7.46
CA LEU A 66 -2.42 4.91 -6.43
C LEU A 66 -2.54 6.27 -7.08
N ALA A 67 -1.66 6.57 -8.02
CA ALA A 67 -1.62 7.85 -8.71
C ALA A 67 -0.91 7.72 -10.05
N HIS A 68 -1.26 8.57 -11.00
CA HIS A 68 -0.66 8.59 -12.33
C HIS A 68 -0.72 9.99 -12.90
N VAL A 69 0.24 10.33 -13.75
CA VAL A 69 0.29 11.67 -14.37
C VAL A 69 -0.92 11.93 -15.27
N ASN A 70 -1.49 10.87 -15.85
CA ASN A 70 -2.64 10.97 -16.75
C ASN A 70 -3.98 10.78 -16.05
N GLN A 71 -3.99 10.53 -14.74
CA GLN A 71 -5.22 10.34 -13.99
C GLN A 71 -5.97 11.67 -13.86
N SER A 72 -7.25 11.67 -14.22
CA SER A 72 -8.11 12.83 -14.09
C SER A 72 -9.26 12.56 -13.13
N GLY A 73 -9.90 13.62 -12.65
CA GLY A 73 -11.11 13.53 -11.86
C GLY A 73 -10.94 13.26 -10.38
N GLY A 74 -9.71 13.17 -9.90
CA GLY A 74 -9.44 12.95 -8.48
C GLY A 74 -8.55 14.05 -7.89
N PRO A 75 -8.20 13.90 -6.60
CA PRO A 75 -7.25 14.80 -5.97
C PRO A 75 -5.90 14.78 -6.69
N ARG A 76 -5.17 15.87 -6.58
CA ARG A 76 -3.84 15.96 -7.18
C ARG A 76 -2.80 16.17 -6.11
N VAL A 77 -1.68 15.47 -6.26
CA VAL A 77 -0.48 15.65 -5.44
C VAL A 77 0.67 15.89 -6.41
N GLY A 78 1.11 17.13 -6.49
CA GLY A 78 2.09 17.53 -7.50
C GLY A 78 1.54 17.33 -8.91
N LYS A 79 2.29 16.61 -9.74
CA LYS A 79 1.89 16.31 -11.13
C LYS A 79 1.03 15.04 -11.24
N TYR A 80 0.75 14.36 -10.13
CA TYR A 80 0.04 13.09 -10.15
C TYR A 80 -1.42 13.27 -9.76
N GLY A 81 -2.32 12.63 -10.49
CA GLY A 81 -3.70 12.51 -10.09
C GLY A 81 -3.88 11.23 -9.26
N VAL A 82 -4.56 11.33 -8.15
CA VAL A 82 -4.80 10.20 -7.26
C VAL A 82 -6.05 9.45 -7.71
N SER A 83 -5.95 8.12 -7.82
CA SER A 83 -7.09 7.27 -8.14
C SER A 83 -7.76 6.84 -6.84
N LEU A 84 -8.84 7.54 -6.46
CA LEU A 84 -9.59 7.16 -5.26
C LEU A 84 -10.26 5.82 -5.42
N VAL A 85 -10.66 5.45 -6.64
CA VAL A 85 -11.28 4.14 -6.90
C VAL A 85 -10.33 3.02 -6.50
N ASP A 86 -9.08 3.07 -6.95
CA ASP A 86 -8.11 2.03 -6.64
C ASP A 86 -7.60 2.14 -5.20
N LEU A 87 -7.40 3.35 -4.70
CA LEU A 87 -6.97 3.55 -3.33
C LEU A 87 -8.00 3.00 -2.34
N ASP A 88 -9.28 3.25 -2.57
CA ASP A 88 -10.34 2.73 -1.73
C ASP A 88 -10.58 1.24 -1.99
N GLY A 89 -10.65 0.84 -3.26
CA GLY A 89 -11.00 -0.53 -3.64
C GLY A 89 -9.89 -1.54 -3.38
N ILE A 90 -8.64 -1.13 -3.42
CA ILE A 90 -7.50 -2.02 -3.21
C ILE A 90 -6.78 -1.68 -1.91
N GLY A 91 -6.38 -0.42 -1.73
CA GLY A 91 -5.59 -0.02 -0.58
C GLY A 91 -6.34 -0.11 0.75
N ALA A 92 -7.44 0.62 0.88
CA ALA A 92 -8.22 0.60 2.11
C ALA A 92 -8.80 -0.78 2.39
N SER A 93 -9.28 -1.48 1.34
CA SER A 93 -9.81 -2.83 1.48
C SER A 93 -8.74 -3.82 1.94
N ALA A 94 -7.52 -3.70 1.43
CA ALA A 94 -6.41 -4.57 1.83
C ALA A 94 -6.13 -4.45 3.32
N ILE A 95 -6.09 -3.22 3.84
CA ILE A 95 -5.86 -2.97 5.26
C ILE A 95 -7.03 -3.48 6.09
N GLN A 96 -8.25 -3.20 5.66
CA GLN A 96 -9.46 -3.62 6.37
C GLN A 96 -9.54 -5.14 6.47
N GLU A 97 -9.29 -5.85 5.38
CA GLU A 97 -9.28 -7.32 5.41
C GLU A 97 -8.14 -7.87 6.26
N ALA A 98 -6.98 -7.21 6.22
CA ALA A 98 -5.84 -7.62 7.03
C ALA A 98 -6.14 -7.53 8.53
N THR A 99 -6.93 -6.55 8.96
CA THR A 99 -7.31 -6.46 10.38
C THR A 99 -8.14 -7.66 10.83
N LYS A 100 -8.81 -8.34 9.92
CA LYS A 100 -9.64 -9.49 10.23
C LYS A 100 -8.90 -10.81 10.11
N THR A 101 -7.97 -10.92 9.17
CA THR A 101 -7.42 -12.21 8.78
C THR A 101 -5.92 -12.36 8.95
N ALA A 102 -5.17 -11.27 9.02
CA ALA A 102 -3.72 -11.31 9.07
C ALA A 102 -3.21 -11.25 10.50
N ASP A 103 -2.08 -11.91 10.73
CA ASP A 103 -1.36 -11.80 12.00
C ASP A 103 -0.47 -10.57 12.01
N VAL A 104 0.07 -10.21 10.84
CA VAL A 104 0.94 -9.06 10.66
C VAL A 104 0.41 -8.22 9.51
N ILE A 105 0.24 -6.93 9.76
CA ILE A 105 -0.25 -5.99 8.77
C ILE A 105 0.91 -5.09 8.34
N ILE A 106 1.19 -5.08 7.06
CA ILE A 106 2.27 -4.27 6.49
C ILE A 106 1.63 -3.12 5.73
N ILE A 107 2.01 -1.90 6.07
CA ILE A 107 1.57 -0.70 5.36
C ILE A 107 2.83 0.03 4.92
N ASP A 108 3.04 0.06 3.61
CA ASP A 108 4.19 0.72 3.03
C ASP A 108 3.80 2.14 2.66
N GLU A 109 4.19 3.03 3.55
CA GLU A 109 4.08 4.47 3.40
C GLU A 109 2.64 5.01 3.41
N ILE A 110 2.37 5.81 4.41
CA ILE A 110 1.17 6.65 4.46
C ILE A 110 1.63 8.08 4.15
N GLY A 111 1.34 8.53 2.93
CA GLY A 111 1.73 9.85 2.47
C GLY A 111 0.53 10.69 2.06
N PRO A 112 0.77 11.87 1.48
CA PRO A 112 -0.34 12.77 1.10
C PRO A 112 -1.32 12.15 0.12
N MET A 113 -0.86 11.24 -0.76
CA MET A 113 -1.75 10.59 -1.73
C MET A 113 -2.75 9.68 -1.04
N GLU A 114 -2.28 8.85 -0.12
CA GLU A 114 -3.13 7.92 0.64
C GLU A 114 -4.08 8.68 1.54
N LEU A 115 -3.64 9.78 2.13
CA LEU A 115 -4.47 10.60 3.02
C LEU A 115 -5.56 11.38 2.28
N SER A 116 -5.55 11.38 0.94
CA SER A 116 -6.63 11.95 0.14
C SER A 116 -7.93 11.14 0.25
N SER A 117 -7.88 9.91 0.73
CA SER A 117 -9.04 9.04 0.84
C SER A 117 -9.58 9.03 2.26
N GLN A 118 -10.89 9.30 2.42
CA GLN A 118 -11.54 9.17 3.72
C GLN A 118 -11.61 7.71 4.17
N ALA A 119 -11.88 6.80 3.22
CA ALA A 119 -11.94 5.38 3.54
C ALA A 119 -10.58 4.88 4.05
N PHE A 120 -9.49 5.30 3.41
CA PHE A 120 -8.15 4.93 3.84
C PHE A 120 -7.85 5.49 5.24
N ASN A 121 -8.16 6.76 5.48
CA ASN A 121 -7.94 7.39 6.77
C ASN A 121 -8.68 6.67 7.89
N GLN A 122 -9.91 6.21 7.64
CA GLN A 122 -10.69 5.50 8.64
C GLN A 122 -10.09 4.16 9.02
N VAL A 123 -9.55 3.42 8.05
CA VAL A 123 -9.00 2.09 8.35
C VAL A 123 -7.62 2.12 8.99
N VAL A 124 -6.85 3.21 8.85
CA VAL A 124 -5.52 3.30 9.46
C VAL A 124 -5.53 3.92 10.85
N GLN A 125 -6.64 4.48 11.26
CA GLN A 125 -6.77 5.04 12.63
C GLN A 125 -7.05 4.00 13.69
#